data_f1c5865f0619858a3d81ceed1bd066d7
#
_entry.id   f1c5865f0619858a3d81ceed1bd066d7
#
_cell.length_a   1.000
_cell.length_b   1.000
_cell.length_c   1.000
_cell.angle_alpha   90.00
_cell.angle_beta   90.00
_cell.angle_gamma   90.00
#
_symmetry.space_group_name_H-M   'P 1'
#
loop_
_entity.id
_entity.type
_entity.pdbx_description
1 polymer ?
#
loop_
_entity_poly.entity_id
_entity_poly.type
_entity_poly.pdbx_seq_one_letter_code
_entity_poly.pdbx_strand_id
1 'polypeptide(L)'
;ANRTYRHLLFAQIIALVGTGLATIALGLLAYDIAGGNAGEVLGTALAIKMIAYVGIAPIAGAFADRVPRRALLVTLDLVRAGVAICLPFVTEIRQIYCLIFVLQSASAAFTPTFQATIPDVLPDERDYTRALSLSRLAYDMENITSPLLAAALLTVINFHWLFSGTAVGFLASALLVLSVTLPRPEASAKRDAGIYDKTTRGIRIYLKTPRLRGLLAITLSAA
;
A
#
# COMPACT_ATOMS: atom_id res chain seq x y z
N ALA A 1 18.37 15.34 -10.46
CA ALA A 1 17.37 14.49 -9.76
C ALA A 1 16.76 15.26 -8.59
N ASN A 2 15.44 15.40 -8.58
CA ASN A 2 14.73 16.13 -7.54
C ASN A 2 14.91 15.44 -6.16
N ARG A 3 15.43 16.17 -5.16
CA ARG A 3 15.69 15.64 -3.82
C ARG A 3 14.42 15.12 -3.15
N THR A 4 13.31 15.85 -3.29
CA THR A 4 12.00 15.48 -2.75
C THR A 4 11.52 14.14 -3.32
N TYR A 5 11.60 13.96 -4.64
CA TYR A 5 11.22 12.70 -5.26
C TYR A 5 12.09 11.51 -4.79
N ARG A 6 13.40 11.71 -4.63
CA ARG A 6 14.29 10.65 -4.13
C ARG A 6 13.87 10.18 -2.73
N HIS A 7 13.58 11.10 -1.82
CA HIS A 7 13.12 10.74 -0.46
C HIS A 7 11.78 9.99 -0.52
N LEU A 8 10.85 10.42 -1.38
CA LEU A 8 9.57 9.73 -1.58
C LEU A 8 9.77 8.32 -2.15
N LEU A 9 10.63 8.15 -3.14
CA LEU A 9 10.92 6.85 -3.73
C LEU A 9 11.56 5.90 -2.69
N PHE A 10 12.53 6.39 -1.91
CA PHE A 10 13.11 5.59 -0.83
C PHE A 10 12.09 5.25 0.25
N ALA A 11 11.21 6.18 0.63
CA ALA A 11 10.11 5.90 1.54
C ALA A 11 9.23 4.77 1.01
N GLN A 12 8.85 4.83 -0.26
CA GLN A 12 8.06 3.78 -0.91
C GLN A 12 8.78 2.42 -0.90
N ILE A 13 10.05 2.37 -1.30
CA ILE A 13 10.84 1.12 -1.33
C ILE A 13 10.90 0.50 0.06
N ILE A 14 11.23 1.29 1.09
CA ILE A 14 11.33 0.82 2.47
C ILE A 14 9.97 0.31 2.96
N ALA A 15 8.89 1.04 2.67
CA ALA A 15 7.53 0.64 3.04
C ALA A 15 7.11 -0.66 2.33
N LEU A 16 7.48 -0.85 1.06
CA LEU A 16 7.22 -2.09 0.31
C LEU A 16 7.96 -3.27 0.90
N VAL A 17 9.25 -3.13 1.19
CA VAL A 17 10.04 -4.19 1.87
C VAL A 17 9.39 -4.53 3.21
N GLY A 18 8.99 -3.54 4.00
CA GLY A 18 8.25 -3.76 5.25
C GLY A 18 6.95 -4.55 5.03
N THR A 19 6.18 -4.22 3.99
CA THR A 19 4.94 -4.94 3.65
C THR A 19 5.21 -6.39 3.27
N GLY A 20 6.26 -6.64 2.48
CA GLY A 20 6.66 -7.99 2.10
C GLY A 20 7.12 -8.83 3.29
N LEU A 21 7.93 -8.27 4.19
CA LEU A 21 8.34 -8.94 5.44
C LEU A 21 7.12 -9.27 6.31
N ALA A 22 6.16 -8.33 6.45
CA ALA A 22 4.92 -8.55 7.18
C ALA A 22 4.10 -9.70 6.59
N THR A 23 4.04 -9.81 5.27
CA THR A 23 3.30 -10.89 4.58
C THR A 23 3.86 -12.27 4.92
N ILE A 24 5.18 -12.41 4.95
CA ILE A 24 5.84 -13.67 5.28
C ILE A 24 5.70 -14.00 6.78
N ALA A 25 5.96 -13.01 7.63
CA ALA A 25 5.81 -13.14 9.07
C ALA A 25 4.38 -13.53 9.45
N LEU A 26 3.38 -13.00 8.73
CA LEU A 26 1.98 -13.33 8.91
C LEU A 26 1.67 -14.78 8.53
N GLY A 27 2.25 -15.28 7.44
CA GLY A 27 2.12 -16.69 7.06
C GLY A 27 2.65 -17.62 8.15
N LEU A 28 3.79 -17.28 8.75
CA LEU A 28 4.39 -18.03 9.85
C LEU A 28 3.56 -17.92 11.14
N LEU A 29 3.03 -16.72 11.45
CA LEU A 29 2.14 -16.52 12.60
C LEU A 29 0.83 -17.31 12.43
N ALA A 30 0.26 -17.33 11.23
CA ALA A 30 -0.93 -18.11 10.93
C ALA A 30 -0.68 -19.61 11.12
N TYR A 31 0.51 -20.09 10.76
CA TYR A 31 0.90 -21.48 11.01
C TYR A 31 1.09 -21.78 12.49
N ASP A 32 1.70 -20.87 13.24
CA ASP A 32 1.94 -21.01 14.68
C ASP A 32 0.62 -21.10 15.47
N ILE A 33 -0.38 -20.29 15.11
CA ILE A 33 -1.67 -20.23 15.83
C ILE A 33 -2.66 -21.30 15.33
N ALA A 34 -2.74 -21.55 14.03
CA ALA A 34 -3.77 -22.39 13.40
C ALA A 34 -3.29 -23.80 13.04
N GLY A 35 -1.97 -24.06 13.06
CA GLY A 35 -1.39 -25.36 12.71
C GLY A 35 -1.85 -25.84 11.33
N GLY A 36 -2.54 -26.97 11.28
CA GLY A 36 -3.05 -27.57 10.04
C GLY A 36 -4.05 -26.69 9.26
N ASN A 37 -4.70 -25.73 9.92
CA ASN A 37 -5.66 -24.80 9.29
C ASN A 37 -5.01 -23.48 8.82
N ALA A 38 -3.68 -23.39 8.85
CA ALA A 38 -2.94 -22.17 8.46
C ALA A 38 -3.26 -21.71 7.03
N GLY A 39 -3.49 -22.66 6.11
CA GLY A 39 -3.88 -22.34 4.73
C GLY A 39 -5.22 -21.60 4.62
N GLU A 40 -6.21 -21.99 5.43
CA GLU A 40 -7.51 -21.33 5.50
C GLU A 40 -7.37 -19.90 6.06
N VAL A 41 -6.59 -19.75 7.13
CA VAL A 41 -6.32 -18.44 7.75
C VAL A 41 -5.62 -17.51 6.76
N LEU A 42 -4.60 -18.00 6.05
CA LEU A 42 -3.88 -17.23 5.06
C LEU A 42 -4.76 -16.89 3.85
N GLY A 43 -5.56 -17.83 3.37
CA GLY A 43 -6.53 -17.60 2.28
C GLY A 43 -7.55 -16.52 2.65
N THR A 44 -8.08 -16.57 3.87
CA THR A 44 -9.00 -15.54 4.39
C THR A 44 -8.30 -14.18 4.50
N ALA A 45 -7.05 -14.14 4.96
CA ALA A 45 -6.25 -12.92 5.03
C ALA A 45 -6.04 -12.30 3.64
N LEU A 46 -5.78 -13.12 2.63
CA LEU A 46 -5.66 -12.66 1.23
C LEU A 46 -7.00 -12.14 0.69
N ALA A 47 -8.12 -12.79 1.01
CA ALA A 47 -9.45 -12.30 0.65
C ALA A 47 -9.73 -10.93 1.30
N ILE A 48 -9.41 -10.76 2.58
CA ILE A 48 -9.50 -9.47 3.30
C ILE A 48 -8.65 -8.41 2.60
N LYS A 49 -7.42 -8.75 2.20
CA LYS A 49 -6.56 -7.85 1.41
C LYS A 49 -7.26 -7.40 0.13
N MET A 50 -7.82 -8.33 -0.65
CA MET A 50 -8.51 -7.99 -1.91
C MET A 50 -9.72 -7.07 -1.66
N ILE A 51 -10.53 -7.36 -0.64
CA ILE A 51 -11.67 -6.53 -0.25
C ILE A 51 -11.20 -5.11 0.14
N ALA A 52 -10.12 -4.99 0.93
CA ALA A 52 -9.56 -3.70 1.30
C ALA A 52 -9.09 -2.92 0.07
N TYR A 53 -8.36 -3.56 -0.86
CA TYR A 53 -7.87 -2.88 -2.05
C TYR A 53 -8.99 -2.44 -2.99
N VAL A 54 -9.99 -3.30 -3.23
CA VAL A 54 -11.14 -2.96 -4.09
C VAL A 54 -12.03 -1.87 -3.46
N GLY A 55 -12.24 -1.94 -2.15
CA GLY A 55 -13.10 -0.99 -1.44
C GLY A 55 -12.43 0.33 -1.08
N ILE A 56 -11.21 0.28 -0.54
CA ILE A 56 -10.55 1.46 0.05
C ILE A 56 -9.77 2.27 -0.99
N ALA A 57 -9.08 1.64 -1.95
CA ALA A 57 -8.22 2.37 -2.88
C ALA A 57 -8.97 3.45 -3.71
N PRO A 58 -10.18 3.19 -4.26
CA PRO A 58 -10.94 4.22 -4.97
C PRO A 58 -11.38 5.38 -4.06
N ILE A 59 -11.75 5.05 -2.81
CA ILE A 59 -12.17 6.04 -1.80
C ILE A 59 -10.96 6.91 -1.42
N ALA A 60 -9.83 6.28 -1.12
CA ALA A 60 -8.59 6.98 -0.77
C ALA A 60 -8.11 7.90 -1.89
N GLY A 61 -8.19 7.47 -3.16
CA GLY A 61 -7.89 8.31 -4.31
C GLY A 61 -8.76 9.57 -4.37
N ALA A 62 -10.07 9.45 -4.07
CA ALA A 62 -10.98 10.60 -4.02
C ALA A 62 -10.71 11.54 -2.84
N PHE A 63 -10.20 11.02 -1.71
CA PHE A 63 -9.83 11.80 -0.53
C PHE A 63 -8.45 12.45 -0.64
N ALA A 64 -7.52 11.85 -1.37
CA ALA A 64 -6.14 12.35 -1.53
C ALA A 64 -6.08 13.80 -2.05
N ASP A 65 -7.11 14.25 -2.78
CA ASP A 65 -7.22 15.63 -3.27
C ASP A 65 -7.71 16.63 -2.20
N ARG A 66 -8.24 16.16 -1.07
CA ARG A 66 -8.88 17.00 -0.04
C ARG A 66 -8.04 17.19 1.21
N VAL A 67 -7.09 16.28 1.44
CA VAL A 67 -6.24 16.24 2.64
C VAL A 67 -4.80 16.54 2.24
N PRO A 68 -4.02 17.23 3.11
CA PRO A 68 -2.60 17.40 2.86
C PRO A 68 -1.91 16.04 2.67
N ARG A 69 -1.41 15.77 1.46
CA ARG A 69 -0.86 14.46 1.07
C ARG A 69 0.24 13.96 1.99
N ARG A 70 1.09 14.90 2.48
CA ARG A 70 2.13 14.60 3.47
C ARG A 70 1.55 14.02 4.76
N ALA A 71 0.53 14.66 5.31
CA ALA A 71 -0.12 14.21 6.55
C ALA A 71 -0.79 12.84 6.33
N LEU A 72 -1.46 12.66 5.19
CA LEU A 72 -2.11 11.40 4.86
C LEU A 72 -1.09 10.24 4.74
N LEU A 73 0.00 10.42 3.98
CA LEU A 73 1.04 9.40 3.83
C LEU A 73 1.67 9.02 5.19
N VAL A 74 2.01 10.02 6.01
CA VAL A 74 2.59 9.79 7.34
C VAL A 74 1.61 9.06 8.25
N THR A 75 0.33 9.46 8.28
CA THR A 75 -0.69 8.79 9.10
C THR A 75 -0.86 7.33 8.68
N LEU A 76 -0.89 7.06 7.37
CA LEU A 76 -1.01 5.69 6.86
C LEU A 76 0.21 4.83 7.26
N ASP A 77 1.42 5.38 7.21
CA ASP A 77 2.63 4.70 7.68
C ASP A 77 2.60 4.44 9.19
N LEU A 78 2.15 5.40 9.98
CA LEU A 78 2.03 5.24 11.44
C LEU A 78 0.98 4.18 11.81
N VAL A 79 -0.17 4.14 11.11
CA VAL A 79 -1.17 3.09 11.29
C VAL A 79 -0.58 1.72 10.97
N ARG A 80 0.14 1.58 9.87
CA ARG A 80 0.80 0.33 9.47
C ARG A 80 1.86 -0.09 10.48
N ALA A 81 2.67 0.86 10.97
CA ALA A 81 3.67 0.60 12.01
C ALA A 81 3.01 0.12 13.32
N GLY A 82 1.93 0.77 13.74
CA GLY A 82 1.17 0.37 14.92
C GLY A 82 0.62 -1.04 14.81
N VAL A 83 0.04 -1.40 13.65
CA VAL A 83 -0.43 -2.78 13.40
C VAL A 83 0.72 -3.78 13.45
N ALA A 84 1.86 -3.45 12.80
CA ALA A 84 3.04 -4.33 12.79
C ALA A 84 3.59 -4.58 14.20
N ILE A 85 3.52 -3.59 15.09
CA ILE A 85 3.90 -3.73 16.51
C ILE A 85 2.91 -4.63 17.27
N CYS A 86 1.61 -4.60 16.95
CA CYS A 86 0.60 -5.42 17.61
C CYS A 86 0.63 -6.88 17.17
N LEU A 87 1.01 -7.18 15.93
CA LEU A 87 0.96 -8.54 15.35
C LEU A 87 1.73 -9.61 16.15
N PRO A 88 2.92 -9.35 16.72
CA PRO A 88 3.65 -10.35 17.52
C PRO A 88 2.92 -10.80 18.80
N PHE A 89 1.95 -10.03 19.28
CA PHE A 89 1.22 -10.29 20.52
C PHE A 89 -0.15 -10.92 20.28
N VAL A 90 -0.46 -11.27 19.04
CA VAL A 90 -1.73 -11.88 18.67
C VAL A 90 -1.77 -13.33 19.12
N THR A 91 -2.88 -13.74 19.72
CA THR A 91 -3.13 -15.09 20.22
C THR A 91 -4.35 -15.76 19.56
N GLU A 92 -5.17 -14.99 18.85
CA GLU A 92 -6.40 -15.48 18.22
C GLU A 92 -6.48 -15.12 16.74
N ILE A 93 -7.04 -16.02 15.93
CA ILE A 93 -7.21 -15.85 14.48
C ILE A 93 -8.05 -14.59 14.16
N ARG A 94 -9.07 -14.28 14.97
CA ARG A 94 -9.90 -13.08 14.76
C ARG A 94 -9.10 -11.78 14.87
N GLN A 95 -8.11 -11.74 15.79
CA GLN A 95 -7.22 -10.59 15.93
C GLN A 95 -6.34 -10.42 14.70
N ILE A 96 -5.86 -11.54 14.10
CA ILE A 96 -5.14 -11.52 12.82
C ILE A 96 -6.00 -10.83 11.76
N TYR A 97 -7.26 -11.26 11.58
CA TYR A 97 -8.13 -10.71 10.54
C TYR A 97 -8.41 -9.21 10.73
N CYS A 98 -8.66 -8.76 11.96
CA CYS A 98 -8.87 -7.35 12.25
C CYS A 98 -7.61 -6.51 11.94
N LEU A 99 -6.44 -6.95 12.39
CA LEU A 99 -5.20 -6.23 12.19
C LEU A 99 -4.79 -6.21 10.71
N ILE A 100 -4.99 -7.32 9.98
CA ILE A 100 -4.75 -7.36 8.54
C ILE A 100 -5.69 -6.42 7.79
N PHE A 101 -6.96 -6.40 8.15
CA PHE A 101 -7.90 -5.48 7.52
C PHE A 101 -7.44 -4.03 7.66
N VAL A 102 -7.01 -3.61 8.85
CA VAL A 102 -6.46 -2.27 9.10
C VAL A 102 -5.17 -2.03 8.31
N LEU A 103 -4.23 -3.00 8.35
CA LEU A 103 -2.95 -2.91 7.63
C LEU A 103 -3.16 -2.76 6.13
N GLN A 104 -4.02 -3.60 5.56
CA GLN A 104 -4.28 -3.62 4.12
C GLN A 104 -5.11 -2.42 3.68
N SER A 105 -6.02 -1.92 4.51
CA SER A 105 -6.75 -0.68 4.25
C SER A 105 -5.82 0.52 4.20
N ALA A 106 -4.87 0.63 5.13
CA ALA A 106 -3.86 1.68 5.12
C ALA A 106 -2.92 1.54 3.89
N SER A 107 -2.52 0.33 3.53
CA SER A 107 -1.69 0.06 2.35
C SER A 107 -2.43 0.37 1.04
N ALA A 108 -3.71 0.01 0.95
CA ALA A 108 -4.57 0.31 -0.20
C ALA A 108 -4.78 1.81 -0.40
N ALA A 109 -4.81 2.59 0.69
CA ALA A 109 -4.90 4.04 0.64
C ALA A 109 -3.54 4.71 0.31
N PHE A 110 -2.43 4.12 0.75
CA PHE A 110 -1.10 4.69 0.55
C PHE A 110 -0.73 4.77 -0.93
N THR A 111 -0.94 3.70 -1.69
CA THR A 111 -0.55 3.60 -3.11
C THR A 111 -1.14 4.72 -3.98
N PRO A 112 -2.47 4.94 -4.03
CA PRO A 112 -3.04 6.02 -4.85
C PRO A 112 -2.64 7.40 -4.34
N THR A 113 -2.50 7.59 -3.02
CA THR A 113 -2.03 8.85 -2.44
C THR A 113 -0.60 9.16 -2.86
N PHE A 114 0.29 8.16 -2.82
CA PHE A 114 1.67 8.29 -3.28
C PHE A 114 1.74 8.63 -4.77
N GLN A 115 1.02 7.89 -5.61
CA GLN A 115 0.99 8.11 -7.06
C GLN A 115 0.43 9.50 -7.40
N ALA A 116 -0.58 9.96 -6.68
CA ALA A 116 -1.13 11.31 -6.84
C ALA A 116 -0.15 12.42 -6.43
N THR A 117 0.85 12.11 -5.59
CA THR A 117 1.87 13.07 -5.17
C THR A 117 2.99 13.26 -6.21
N ILE A 118 3.22 12.27 -7.08
CA ILE A 118 4.30 12.30 -8.06
C ILE A 118 4.20 13.50 -9.01
N PRO A 119 3.05 13.79 -9.66
CA PRO A 119 2.95 14.94 -10.58
C PRO A 119 3.10 16.29 -9.90
N ASP A 120 2.77 16.40 -8.61
CA ASP A 120 2.97 17.65 -7.86
C ASP A 120 4.46 17.93 -7.61
N VAL A 121 5.29 16.89 -7.55
CA VAL A 121 6.73 16.98 -7.32
C VAL A 121 7.51 17.01 -8.64
N LEU A 122 7.00 16.36 -9.66
CA LEU A 122 7.58 16.23 -11.00
C LEU A 122 6.55 16.65 -12.06
N PRO A 123 6.42 17.94 -12.37
CA PRO A 123 5.44 18.44 -13.33
C PRO A 123 5.80 18.12 -14.80
N ASP A 124 7.08 17.83 -15.10
CA ASP A 124 7.50 17.40 -16.44
C ASP A 124 7.01 16.00 -16.76
N GLU A 125 6.36 15.81 -17.91
CA GLU A 125 5.74 14.55 -18.32
C GLU A 125 6.73 13.39 -18.43
N ARG A 126 7.96 13.66 -18.90
CA ARG A 126 9.01 12.63 -19.01
C ARG A 126 9.48 12.17 -17.63
N ASP A 127 9.70 13.12 -16.72
CA ASP A 127 10.12 12.82 -15.35
C ASP A 127 9.00 12.10 -14.59
N TYR A 128 7.76 12.51 -14.76
CA TYR A 128 6.59 11.85 -14.20
C TYR A 128 6.43 10.40 -14.69
N THR A 129 6.51 10.17 -16.00
CA THR A 129 6.41 8.82 -16.58
C THR A 129 7.53 7.92 -16.08
N ARG A 130 8.76 8.44 -15.99
CA ARG A 130 9.90 7.72 -15.45
C ARG A 130 9.72 7.37 -13.96
N ALA A 131 9.16 8.30 -13.19
CA ALA A 131 8.87 8.10 -11.78
C ALA A 131 7.82 7.00 -11.55
N LEU A 132 6.76 6.97 -12.37
CA LEU A 132 5.77 5.89 -12.33
C LEU A 132 6.37 4.53 -12.69
N SER A 133 7.25 4.48 -13.70
CA SER A 133 7.94 3.25 -14.08
C SER A 133 8.85 2.74 -12.97
N LEU A 134 9.59 3.63 -12.29
CA LEU A 134 10.43 3.26 -11.15
C LEU A 134 9.59 2.79 -9.95
N SER A 135 8.45 3.45 -9.71
CA SER A 135 7.50 3.02 -8.67
C SER A 135 6.96 1.63 -8.95
N ARG A 136 6.59 1.35 -10.21
CA ARG A 136 6.15 0.01 -10.62
C ARG A 136 7.24 -1.03 -10.47
N LEU A 137 8.46 -0.72 -10.92
CA LEU A 137 9.62 -1.60 -10.74
C LEU A 137 9.87 -1.91 -9.27
N ALA A 138 9.70 -0.94 -8.36
CA ALA A 138 9.85 -1.16 -6.93
C ALA A 138 8.82 -2.18 -6.40
N TYR A 139 7.55 -2.13 -6.87
CA TYR A 139 6.53 -3.14 -6.55
C TYR A 139 6.89 -4.52 -7.08
N ASP A 140 7.36 -4.60 -8.32
CA ASP A 140 7.70 -5.88 -8.93
C ASP A 140 8.94 -6.49 -8.27
N MET A 141 9.92 -5.66 -7.89
CA MET A 141 11.11 -6.10 -7.14
C MET A 141 10.79 -6.53 -5.71
N GLU A 142 9.81 -5.92 -5.05
CA GLU A 142 9.39 -6.31 -3.70
C GLU A 142 8.98 -7.78 -3.66
N ASN A 143 8.23 -8.27 -4.65
CA ASN A 143 7.77 -9.66 -4.72
C ASN A 143 8.92 -10.69 -4.76
N ILE A 144 10.10 -10.28 -5.21
CA ILE A 144 11.30 -11.14 -5.25
C ILE A 144 12.20 -10.87 -4.03
N THR A 145 12.46 -9.60 -3.74
CA THR A 145 13.43 -9.19 -2.73
C THR A 145 12.95 -9.50 -1.31
N SER A 146 11.65 -9.32 -1.03
CA SER A 146 11.12 -9.52 0.32
C SER A 146 11.17 -10.97 0.80
N PRO A 147 10.81 -12.00 -0.01
CA PRO A 147 11.00 -13.39 0.37
C PRO A 147 12.47 -13.76 0.59
N LEU A 148 13.37 -13.28 -0.27
CA LEU A 148 14.81 -13.55 -0.13
C LEU A 148 15.36 -12.92 1.16
N LEU A 149 14.98 -11.67 1.45
CA LEU A 149 15.39 -10.97 2.66
C LEU A 149 14.82 -11.65 3.90
N ALA A 150 13.54 -12.02 3.88
CA ALA A 150 12.93 -12.74 4.99
C ALA A 150 13.61 -14.09 5.24
N ALA A 151 13.87 -14.86 4.18
CA ALA A 151 14.58 -16.13 4.30
C ALA A 151 15.98 -15.94 4.91
N ALA A 152 16.74 -14.96 4.45
CA ALA A 152 18.06 -14.64 5.00
C ALA A 152 17.96 -14.20 6.48
N LEU A 153 17.00 -13.37 6.84
CA LEU A 153 16.81 -12.93 8.22
C LEU A 153 16.42 -14.08 9.14
N LEU A 154 15.54 -14.97 8.69
CA LEU A 154 15.06 -16.13 9.45
C LEU A 154 16.17 -17.16 9.77
N THR A 155 17.35 -17.09 9.13
CA THR A 155 18.50 -17.91 9.53
C THR A 155 19.13 -17.48 10.85
N VAL A 156 18.90 -16.22 11.26
CA VAL A 156 19.55 -15.61 12.44
C VAL A 156 18.56 -15.06 13.47
N ILE A 157 17.31 -14.80 13.08
CA ILE A 157 16.27 -14.25 13.96
C ILE A 157 14.97 -15.06 13.88
N ASN A 158 14.17 -15.00 14.96
CA ASN A 158 12.82 -15.55 14.97
C ASN A 158 11.87 -14.70 14.12
N PHE A 159 10.83 -15.32 13.53
CA PHE A 159 9.87 -14.65 12.66
C PHE A 159 9.13 -13.47 13.31
N HIS A 160 8.97 -13.46 14.64
CA HIS A 160 8.40 -12.33 15.36
C HIS A 160 9.20 -11.02 15.16
N TRP A 161 10.52 -11.11 15.00
CA TRP A 161 11.37 -9.95 14.72
C TRP A 161 11.16 -9.36 13.31
N LEU A 162 10.59 -10.13 12.38
CA LEU A 162 10.21 -9.59 11.07
C LEU A 162 9.13 -8.51 11.21
N PHE A 163 8.21 -8.64 12.16
CA PHE A 163 7.23 -7.59 12.46
C PHE A 163 7.89 -6.33 13.00
N SER A 164 8.91 -6.48 13.85
CA SER A 164 9.70 -5.33 14.33
C SER A 164 10.42 -4.64 13.17
N GLY A 165 11.04 -5.40 12.28
CA GLY A 165 11.64 -4.87 11.05
C GLY A 165 10.65 -4.14 10.16
N THR A 166 9.44 -4.70 10.02
CA THR A 166 8.32 -4.07 9.31
C THR A 166 7.91 -2.74 9.95
N ALA A 167 7.76 -2.70 11.27
CA ALA A 167 7.42 -1.48 12.01
C ALA A 167 8.49 -0.39 11.83
N VAL A 168 9.76 -0.77 11.95
CA VAL A 168 10.89 0.14 11.68
C VAL A 168 10.86 0.65 10.24
N GLY A 169 10.56 -0.21 9.26
CA GLY A 169 10.42 0.16 7.87
C GLY A 169 9.33 1.24 7.67
N PHE A 170 8.15 1.05 8.23
CA PHE A 170 7.06 2.04 8.13
C PHE A 170 7.39 3.34 8.86
N LEU A 171 8.03 3.28 10.03
CA LEU A 171 8.49 4.49 10.73
C LEU A 171 9.57 5.23 9.94
N ALA A 172 10.51 4.52 9.34
CA ALA A 172 11.54 5.12 8.48
C ALA A 172 10.91 5.76 7.23
N SER A 173 9.91 5.12 6.61
CA SER A 173 9.13 5.70 5.52
C SER A 173 8.45 6.99 5.96
N ALA A 174 7.74 6.98 7.09
CA ALA A 174 7.10 8.17 7.65
C ALA A 174 8.09 9.32 7.88
N LEU A 175 9.27 9.03 8.44
CA LEU A 175 10.32 10.02 8.66
C LEU A 175 10.87 10.60 7.35
N LEU A 176 11.04 9.76 6.32
CA LEU A 176 11.46 10.24 5.00
C LEU A 176 10.40 11.15 4.36
N VAL A 177 9.11 10.81 4.49
CA VAL A 177 8.02 11.69 4.03
C VAL A 177 7.97 12.98 4.84
N LEU A 178 8.23 12.93 6.15
CA LEU A 178 8.32 14.10 7.00
C LEU A 178 9.53 14.99 6.67
N SER A 179 10.62 14.43 6.15
CA SER A 179 11.84 15.18 5.80
C SER A 179 11.70 16.07 4.57
N VAL A 180 10.59 15.95 3.82
CA VAL A 180 10.33 16.73 2.61
C VAL A 180 9.10 17.60 2.76
N THR A 181 9.11 18.75 2.10
CA THR A 181 7.93 19.61 1.96
C THR A 181 7.22 19.22 0.66
N LEU A 182 5.98 18.75 0.78
CA LEU A 182 5.15 18.47 -0.39
C LEU A 182 4.31 19.69 -0.73
N PRO A 183 4.16 20.04 -2.02
CA PRO A 183 3.23 21.07 -2.45
C PRO A 183 1.82 20.72 -1.92
N ARG A 184 1.10 21.74 -1.50
CA ARG A 184 -0.32 21.55 -1.19
C ARG A 184 -1.05 21.30 -2.51
N PRO A 185 -1.98 20.33 -2.57
CA PRO A 185 -2.82 20.19 -3.73
C PRO A 185 -3.45 21.55 -4.02
N GLU A 186 -3.24 22.08 -5.23
CA GLU A 186 -4.02 23.23 -5.65
C GLU A 186 -5.50 22.84 -5.53
N ALA A 187 -6.24 23.61 -4.77
CA ALA A 187 -7.66 23.38 -4.60
C ALA A 187 -8.31 23.51 -5.99
N SER A 188 -8.35 22.36 -6.70
CA SER A 188 -8.98 22.29 -8.02
C SER A 188 -10.36 22.91 -7.90
N ALA A 189 -10.66 23.91 -8.73
CA ALA A 189 -11.93 24.64 -8.77
C ALA A 189 -13.16 23.73 -9.04
N LYS A 190 -12.96 22.42 -9.15
CA LYS A 190 -14.01 21.38 -9.28
C LYS A 190 -14.32 20.72 -7.93
N ARG A 191 -14.46 21.51 -6.85
CA ARG A 191 -14.86 21.01 -5.52
C ARG A 191 -16.29 20.43 -5.45
N ASP A 192 -17.12 20.62 -6.49
CA ASP A 192 -18.56 20.31 -6.44
C ASP A 192 -18.96 18.88 -6.84
N ALA A 193 -18.05 18.06 -7.34
CA ALA A 193 -18.39 16.65 -7.55
C ALA A 193 -18.27 15.87 -6.23
N GLY A 194 -19.38 15.34 -5.75
CA GLY A 194 -19.42 14.49 -4.54
C GLY A 194 -18.43 13.32 -4.67
N ILE A 195 -17.91 12.83 -3.52
CA ILE A 195 -16.97 11.68 -3.48
C ILE A 195 -17.56 10.48 -4.24
N TYR A 196 -18.86 10.25 -4.06
CA TYR A 196 -19.60 9.20 -4.73
C TYR A 196 -19.58 9.34 -6.27
N ASP A 197 -19.73 10.57 -6.78
CA ASP A 197 -19.69 10.84 -8.22
C ASP A 197 -18.29 10.67 -8.81
N LYS A 198 -17.23 11.07 -8.09
CA LYS A 198 -15.84 10.83 -8.51
C LYS A 198 -15.49 9.33 -8.53
N THR A 199 -15.92 8.57 -7.53
CA THR A 199 -15.65 7.13 -7.43
C THR A 199 -16.43 6.33 -8.47
N THR A 200 -17.70 6.66 -8.67
CA THR A 200 -18.56 5.95 -9.64
C THR A 200 -18.35 6.40 -11.08
N ARG A 201 -17.83 7.62 -11.31
CA ARG A 201 -17.60 8.18 -12.64
C ARG A 201 -16.64 7.34 -13.47
N GLY A 202 -15.54 6.85 -12.84
CA GLY A 202 -14.58 5.95 -13.50
C GLY A 202 -15.27 4.66 -13.97
N ILE A 203 -15.99 4.00 -13.10
CA ILE A 203 -16.73 2.77 -13.40
C ILE A 203 -17.79 3.04 -14.48
N ARG A 204 -18.52 4.14 -14.38
CA ARG A 204 -19.56 4.52 -15.35
C ARG A 204 -18.96 4.81 -16.73
N ILE A 205 -17.79 5.45 -16.83
CA ILE A 205 -17.08 5.70 -18.09
C ILE A 205 -16.65 4.36 -18.72
N TYR A 206 -16.06 3.47 -17.93
CA TYR A 206 -15.66 2.15 -18.38
C TYR A 206 -16.85 1.33 -18.91
N LEU A 207 -17.95 1.32 -18.17
CA LEU A 207 -19.15 0.57 -18.57
C LEU A 207 -19.90 1.22 -19.75
N LYS A 208 -19.80 2.53 -19.96
CA LYS A 208 -20.45 3.23 -21.08
C LYS A 208 -19.62 3.24 -22.38
N THR A 209 -18.32 2.97 -22.30
CA THR A 209 -17.43 3.02 -23.48
C THR A 209 -17.16 1.60 -23.99
N PRO A 210 -17.70 1.20 -25.19
CA PRO A 210 -17.58 -0.17 -25.69
C PRO A 210 -16.13 -0.67 -25.81
N ARG A 211 -15.19 0.21 -26.21
CA ARG A 211 -13.77 -0.13 -26.33
C ARG A 211 -13.12 -0.45 -24.97
N LEU A 212 -13.50 0.27 -23.92
CA LEU A 212 -12.99 0.04 -22.58
C LEU A 212 -13.57 -1.21 -21.93
N ARG A 213 -14.81 -1.60 -22.28
CA ARG A 213 -15.43 -2.87 -21.86
C ARG A 213 -14.66 -4.07 -22.42
N GLY A 214 -14.21 -4.00 -23.68
CA GLY A 214 -13.37 -5.05 -24.29
C GLY A 214 -12.03 -5.21 -23.58
N LEU A 215 -11.36 -4.10 -23.23
CA LEU A 215 -10.11 -4.12 -22.46
C LEU A 215 -10.32 -4.71 -21.06
N LEU A 216 -11.42 -4.38 -20.39
CA LEU A 216 -11.74 -4.91 -19.07
C LEU A 216 -12.02 -6.43 -19.13
N ALA A 217 -12.68 -6.90 -20.17
CA ALA A 217 -12.91 -8.32 -20.38
C ALA A 217 -11.59 -9.09 -20.61
N ILE A 218 -10.66 -8.52 -21.39
CA ILE A 218 -9.33 -9.11 -21.64
C ILE A 218 -8.51 -9.14 -20.36
N THR A 219 -8.48 -8.06 -19.58
CA THR A 219 -7.74 -8.04 -18.31
C THR A 219 -8.30 -8.99 -17.27
N LEU A 220 -9.63 -9.17 -17.20
CA LEU A 220 -10.26 -10.14 -16.31
C LEU A 220 -10.08 -11.61 -16.76
N SER A 221 -9.90 -11.83 -18.06
CA SER A 221 -9.65 -13.20 -18.59
C SER A 221 -8.16 -13.59 -18.49
N ALA A 222 -7.26 -12.64 -18.30
CA ALA A 222 -5.81 -12.85 -18.17
C ALA A 222 -5.31 -12.87 -16.70
N ALA A 223 -6.19 -12.60 -15.73
CA ALA A 223 -5.92 -12.63 -14.30
C ALA A 223 -6.34 -13.93 -13.65
#